data_f0b7fd7a0a1c564bd3c136e874867c2f
#
_entry.id   f0b7fd7a0a1c564bd3c136e874867c2f
#
_cell.length_a   1.000
_cell.length_b   1.000
_cell.length_c   1.000
_cell.angle_alpha   90.00
_cell.angle_beta   90.00
_cell.angle_gamma   90.00
#
_symmetry.space_group_name_H-M   'P 1'
#
loop_
_entity.id
_entity.type
_entity.pdbx_description
1 polymer ?
#
loop_
_entity_poly.entity_id
_entity_poly.type
_entity_poly.pdbx_seq_one_letter_code
_entity_poly.pdbx_strand_id
1 'polypeptide(L)'
;MGKELFKNIPSKVGDLVKDVRNGRIGLPDLQRPFVWRDNKIRELFDSMLKGYPIGYIMLWESPVAYESKKSTIGDNSKTYEEPKELVIDGQQRLTALVAAMFAVKVKDKNFADREIKISYNPLTREFAVWSQAYEKDTEWISRISDVFLEKEDNSISSLRRHFIKEANEGRSKKGLPLLTDEEEDRIEDSINALLNLSDYSLPTLEISYNAD
;
A
#
# COMPACT_ATOMS: atom_id res chain seq x y z
N MET A 1 -13.34 -37.33 10.07
CA MET A 1 -12.78 -35.97 10.26
C MET A 1 -13.27 -35.14 9.09
N GLY A 2 -14.06 -34.07 9.33
CA GLY A 2 -14.50 -33.17 8.27
C GLY A 2 -13.29 -32.49 7.64
N LYS A 3 -13.26 -32.35 6.30
CA LYS A 3 -12.26 -31.54 5.60
C LYS A 3 -12.37 -30.09 6.09
N GLU A 4 -11.25 -29.49 6.44
CA GLU A 4 -11.19 -28.07 6.76
C GLU A 4 -11.35 -27.29 5.45
N LEU A 5 -12.48 -26.59 5.29
CA LEU A 5 -12.82 -25.90 4.04
C LEU A 5 -12.15 -24.51 3.93
N PHE A 6 -11.73 -23.94 5.04
CA PHE A 6 -11.04 -22.65 5.08
C PHE A 6 -10.08 -22.58 6.27
N LYS A 7 -9.08 -21.72 6.16
CA LYS A 7 -8.15 -21.37 7.24
C LYS A 7 -8.17 -19.87 7.48
N ASN A 8 -8.05 -19.47 8.73
CA ASN A 8 -7.83 -18.06 9.09
C ASN A 8 -6.32 -17.84 9.29
N ILE A 9 -5.72 -17.06 8.42
CA ILE A 9 -4.28 -16.78 8.42
C ILE A 9 -4.09 -15.29 8.69
N PRO A 10 -3.50 -14.88 9.83
CA PRO A 10 -3.13 -13.50 10.04
C PRO A 10 -1.96 -13.15 9.11
N SER A 11 -2.25 -12.42 8.03
CA SER A 11 -1.24 -12.01 7.05
C SER A 11 -0.79 -10.59 7.31
N LYS A 12 0.48 -10.28 7.02
CA LYS A 12 0.97 -8.91 7.03
C LYS A 12 0.65 -8.24 5.69
N VAL A 13 0.30 -6.95 5.74
CA VAL A 13 0.06 -6.16 4.53
C VAL A 13 1.25 -6.22 3.57
N GLY A 14 2.48 -6.11 4.09
CA GLY A 14 3.70 -6.18 3.27
C GLY A 14 3.84 -7.49 2.51
N ASP A 15 3.50 -8.63 3.14
CA ASP A 15 3.56 -9.95 2.52
C ASP A 15 2.49 -10.08 1.41
N LEU A 16 1.24 -9.68 1.71
CA LEU A 16 0.15 -9.71 0.73
C LEU A 16 0.45 -8.84 -0.50
N VAL A 17 0.97 -7.63 -0.28
CA VAL A 17 1.34 -6.71 -1.36
C VAL A 17 2.49 -7.27 -2.20
N LYS A 18 3.49 -7.86 -1.55
CA LYS A 18 4.61 -8.54 -2.24
C LYS A 18 4.11 -9.70 -3.08
N ASP A 19 3.22 -10.53 -2.54
CA ASP A 19 2.66 -11.70 -3.24
C ASP A 19 1.82 -11.29 -4.46
N VAL A 20 1.08 -10.18 -4.39
CA VAL A 20 0.37 -9.59 -5.55
C VAL A 20 1.38 -9.09 -6.60
N ARG A 21 2.41 -8.35 -6.19
CA ARG A 21 3.43 -7.82 -7.11
C ARG A 21 4.23 -8.92 -7.80
N ASN A 22 4.45 -10.03 -7.14
CA ASN A 22 5.15 -11.19 -7.69
C ASN A 22 4.22 -12.14 -8.47
N GLY A 23 2.92 -11.86 -8.55
CA GLY A 23 1.95 -12.68 -9.26
C GLY A 23 1.54 -13.96 -8.53
N ARG A 24 1.97 -14.17 -7.28
CA ARG A 24 1.54 -15.32 -6.47
C ARG A 24 0.06 -15.25 -6.11
N ILE A 25 -0.42 -14.03 -5.78
CA ILE A 25 -1.84 -13.73 -5.60
C ILE A 25 -2.33 -13.04 -6.87
N GLY A 26 -3.30 -13.65 -7.54
CA GLY A 26 -3.93 -13.13 -8.75
C GLY A 26 -5.29 -12.49 -8.49
N LEU A 27 -5.69 -11.63 -9.43
CA LEU A 27 -7.04 -11.09 -9.50
C LEU A 27 -7.80 -11.85 -10.59
N PRO A 28 -8.99 -12.42 -10.29
CA PRO A 28 -9.81 -13.05 -11.33
C PRO A 28 -10.26 -12.04 -12.40
N ASP A 29 -10.28 -12.43 -13.66
CA ASP A 29 -10.66 -11.57 -14.79
C ASP A 29 -12.11 -11.04 -14.72
N LEU A 30 -12.96 -11.70 -13.97
CA LEU A 30 -14.36 -11.31 -13.74
C LEU A 30 -14.55 -10.17 -12.75
N GLN A 31 -13.47 -9.65 -12.20
CA GLN A 31 -13.57 -8.65 -11.14
C GLN A 31 -13.66 -7.22 -11.69
N ARG A 32 -14.31 -6.40 -10.89
CA ARG A 32 -14.62 -5.01 -11.23
C ARG A 32 -13.34 -4.18 -11.37
N PRO A 33 -13.31 -3.20 -12.31
CA PRO A 33 -12.24 -2.23 -12.38
C PRO A 33 -12.07 -1.50 -11.03
N PHE A 34 -10.91 -0.89 -10.82
CA PHE A 34 -10.66 -0.17 -9.59
C PHE A 34 -11.54 1.08 -9.50
N VAL A 35 -12.43 1.13 -8.50
CA VAL A 35 -13.45 2.18 -8.37
C VAL A 35 -13.30 3.04 -7.11
N TRP A 36 -12.39 2.70 -6.20
CA TRP A 36 -12.18 3.51 -5.01
C TRP A 36 -11.66 4.90 -5.37
N ARG A 37 -12.23 5.91 -4.69
CA ARG A 37 -11.77 7.29 -4.78
C ARG A 37 -10.55 7.48 -3.88
N ASP A 38 -9.69 8.47 -4.19
CA ASP A 38 -8.47 8.74 -3.45
C ASP A 38 -8.73 9.04 -1.96
N ASN A 39 -9.83 9.73 -1.64
CA ASN A 39 -10.22 9.96 -0.25
C ASN A 39 -10.42 8.66 0.54
N LYS A 40 -11.06 7.64 -0.07
CA LYS A 40 -11.24 6.34 0.58
C LYS A 40 -9.91 5.62 0.79
N ILE A 41 -8.96 5.80 -0.12
CA ILE A 41 -7.62 5.24 0.02
C ILE A 41 -6.85 5.96 1.13
N ARG A 42 -6.93 7.30 1.18
CA ARG A 42 -6.37 8.09 2.28
C ARG A 42 -6.92 7.61 3.64
N GLU A 43 -8.24 7.40 3.74
CA GLU A 43 -8.90 6.91 4.96
C GLU A 43 -8.47 5.49 5.34
N LEU A 44 -8.14 4.65 4.36
CA LEU A 44 -7.57 3.32 4.59
C LEU A 44 -6.23 3.43 5.34
N PHE A 45 -5.31 4.25 4.85
CA PHE A 45 -4.01 4.45 5.49
C PHE A 45 -4.13 5.12 6.86
N ASP A 46 -5.02 6.09 7.01
CA ASP A 46 -5.31 6.74 8.29
C ASP A 46 -5.85 5.74 9.32
N SER A 47 -6.76 4.85 8.90
CA SER A 47 -7.30 3.79 9.75
C SER A 47 -6.20 2.80 10.18
N MET A 48 -5.33 2.40 9.27
CA MET A 48 -4.21 1.52 9.58
C MET A 48 -3.24 2.15 10.58
N LEU A 49 -2.88 3.43 10.38
CA LEU A 49 -1.97 4.15 11.28
C LEU A 49 -2.55 4.27 12.70
N LYS A 50 -3.86 4.42 12.81
CA LYS A 50 -4.60 4.46 14.08
C LYS A 50 -4.89 3.08 14.69
N GLY A 51 -4.52 1.99 14.00
CA GLY A 51 -4.77 0.62 14.45
C GLY A 51 -6.23 0.17 14.34
N TYR A 52 -7.07 0.87 13.58
CA TYR A 52 -8.45 0.48 13.36
C TYR A 52 -8.57 -0.68 12.36
N PRO A 53 -9.50 -1.63 12.57
CA PRO A 53 -9.68 -2.74 11.64
C PRO A 53 -10.13 -2.24 10.27
N ILE A 54 -9.45 -2.71 9.22
CA ILE A 54 -9.74 -2.36 7.83
C ILE A 54 -10.49 -3.46 7.07
N GLY A 55 -10.98 -4.47 7.77
CA GLY A 55 -11.69 -5.63 7.23
C GLY A 55 -10.77 -6.84 7.05
N TYR A 56 -11.06 -7.68 6.06
CA TYR A 56 -10.33 -8.92 5.78
C TYR A 56 -10.08 -9.08 4.29
N ILE A 57 -9.19 -10.03 3.93
CA ILE A 57 -9.00 -10.53 2.56
C ILE A 57 -9.50 -11.97 2.51
N MET A 58 -10.15 -12.34 1.43
CA MET A 58 -10.51 -13.72 1.16
C MET A 58 -9.77 -14.20 -0.09
N LEU A 59 -9.00 -15.26 0.09
CA LEU A 59 -8.22 -15.91 -0.96
C LEU A 59 -8.79 -17.30 -1.23
N TRP A 60 -8.67 -17.76 -2.45
CA TRP A 60 -9.00 -19.11 -2.86
C TRP A 60 -7.75 -19.76 -3.45
N GLU A 61 -7.40 -20.94 -2.95
CA GLU A 61 -6.35 -21.77 -3.54
C GLU A 61 -6.73 -22.08 -5.00
N SER A 62 -5.95 -21.59 -5.96
CA SER A 62 -6.23 -21.83 -7.37
C SER A 62 -5.86 -23.28 -7.74
N PRO A 63 -6.78 -24.05 -8.34
CA PRO A 63 -6.39 -25.30 -8.96
C PRO A 63 -5.42 -25.01 -10.11
N VAL A 64 -4.35 -25.78 -10.21
CA VAL A 64 -3.27 -25.67 -11.20
C VAL A 64 -3.76 -25.69 -12.67
N ALA A 65 -5.03 -26.00 -12.91
CA ALA A 65 -5.64 -26.20 -14.23
C ALA A 65 -6.62 -25.11 -14.68
N TYR A 66 -6.79 -24.01 -13.90
CA TYR A 66 -7.70 -22.95 -14.35
C TYR A 66 -6.95 -22.01 -15.30
N GLU A 67 -7.23 -22.08 -16.61
CA GLU A 67 -6.83 -21.11 -17.62
C GLU A 67 -7.54 -19.75 -17.38
N SER A 68 -7.27 -19.11 -16.25
CA SER A 68 -7.70 -17.73 -16.05
C SER A 68 -6.79 -16.81 -16.85
N LYS A 69 -7.35 -16.04 -17.76
CA LYS A 69 -6.65 -14.91 -18.37
C LYS A 69 -6.16 -14.01 -17.23
N LYS A 70 -4.86 -13.88 -17.11
CA LYS A 70 -4.20 -13.25 -15.97
C LYS A 70 -4.30 -11.73 -16.09
N SER A 71 -5.08 -11.09 -15.24
CA SER A 71 -5.00 -9.66 -15.04
C SER A 71 -3.97 -9.37 -13.95
N THR A 72 -2.79 -8.87 -14.34
CA THR A 72 -1.75 -8.47 -13.41
C THR A 72 -1.87 -6.98 -13.09
N ILE A 73 -1.69 -6.62 -11.80
CA ILE A 73 -1.53 -5.23 -11.41
C ILE A 73 -0.06 -4.86 -11.68
N GLY A 74 0.20 -4.01 -12.69
CA GLY A 74 1.53 -3.50 -13.00
C GLY A 74 2.01 -3.79 -14.41
N ASP A 75 3.32 -3.67 -14.63
CA ASP A 75 3.98 -3.81 -15.93
C ASP A 75 3.89 -5.26 -16.45
N ASN A 76 3.31 -5.42 -17.64
CA ASN A 76 3.16 -6.70 -18.36
C ASN A 76 4.49 -7.31 -18.83
N SER A 77 5.63 -6.66 -18.59
CA SER A 77 6.94 -7.11 -19.03
C SER A 77 7.57 -8.21 -18.16
N LYS A 78 7.03 -8.47 -16.96
CA LYS A 78 7.54 -9.51 -16.05
C LYS A 78 6.81 -10.83 -16.28
N THR A 79 7.58 -11.91 -16.45
CA THR A 79 7.04 -13.28 -16.47
C THR A 79 6.68 -13.65 -15.03
N TYR A 80 5.40 -13.59 -14.69
CA TYR A 80 4.91 -13.98 -13.38
C TYR A 80 4.68 -15.49 -13.34
N GLU A 81 4.96 -16.10 -12.18
CA GLU A 81 4.52 -17.46 -11.88
C GLU A 81 2.99 -17.55 -11.96
N GLU A 82 2.45 -18.76 -12.22
CA GLU A 82 1.00 -18.94 -12.15
C GLU A 82 0.49 -18.60 -10.76
N PRO A 83 -0.60 -17.81 -10.63
CA PRO A 83 -1.11 -17.45 -9.32
C PRO A 83 -1.55 -18.70 -8.57
N LYS A 84 -1.02 -18.85 -7.34
CA LYS A 84 -1.38 -19.95 -6.44
C LYS A 84 -2.70 -19.68 -5.73
N GLU A 85 -3.04 -18.42 -5.59
CA GLU A 85 -4.22 -17.93 -4.88
C GLU A 85 -4.91 -16.83 -5.68
N LEU A 86 -6.23 -16.79 -5.62
CA LEU A 86 -7.05 -15.76 -6.25
C LEU A 86 -7.82 -14.96 -5.19
N VAL A 87 -7.85 -13.64 -5.32
CA VAL A 87 -8.63 -12.79 -4.41
C VAL A 87 -10.11 -12.93 -4.72
N ILE A 88 -10.91 -13.44 -3.77
CA ILE A 88 -12.37 -13.51 -3.87
C ILE A 88 -13.02 -12.25 -3.31
N ASP A 89 -12.55 -11.79 -2.13
CA ASP A 89 -13.03 -10.54 -1.52
C ASP A 89 -11.87 -9.71 -0.99
N GLY A 90 -12.07 -8.39 -0.90
CA GLY A 90 -11.04 -7.44 -0.51
C GLY A 90 -10.17 -6.94 -1.67
N GLN A 91 -10.49 -7.27 -2.92
CA GLN A 91 -9.72 -6.86 -4.11
C GLN A 91 -9.44 -5.35 -4.13
N GLN A 92 -10.45 -4.50 -3.98
CA GLN A 92 -10.29 -3.04 -4.04
C GLN A 92 -9.30 -2.53 -2.96
N ARG A 93 -9.34 -3.16 -1.78
CA ARG A 93 -8.44 -2.84 -0.67
C ARG A 93 -7.00 -3.23 -0.99
N LEU A 94 -6.81 -4.47 -1.44
CA LEU A 94 -5.49 -4.98 -1.78
C LEU A 94 -4.89 -4.20 -2.96
N THR A 95 -5.69 -3.90 -3.98
CA THR A 95 -5.30 -3.04 -5.11
C THR A 95 -4.91 -1.63 -4.64
N ALA A 96 -5.67 -1.02 -3.71
CA ALA A 96 -5.35 0.30 -3.17
C ALA A 96 -4.00 0.31 -2.42
N LEU A 97 -3.73 -0.73 -1.62
CA LEU A 97 -2.47 -0.88 -0.89
C LEU A 97 -1.29 -1.02 -1.85
N VAL A 98 -1.39 -1.94 -2.83
CA VAL A 98 -0.33 -2.14 -3.84
C VAL A 98 -0.05 -0.84 -4.61
N ALA A 99 -1.10 -0.18 -5.10
CA ALA A 99 -0.97 1.01 -5.93
C ALA A 99 -0.39 2.20 -5.17
N ALA A 100 -0.85 2.46 -3.93
CA ALA A 100 -0.40 3.60 -3.15
C ALA A 100 0.99 3.39 -2.52
N MET A 101 1.33 2.15 -2.11
CA MET A 101 2.64 1.86 -1.50
C MET A 101 3.77 1.74 -2.53
N PHE A 102 3.48 1.30 -3.77
CA PHE A 102 4.52 0.99 -4.75
C PHE A 102 4.33 1.69 -6.09
N ALA A 103 3.51 2.73 -6.15
CA ALA A 103 3.25 3.53 -7.35
C ALA A 103 2.79 2.69 -8.56
N VAL A 104 2.14 1.54 -8.31
CA VAL A 104 1.64 0.66 -9.36
C VAL A 104 0.39 1.28 -9.98
N LYS A 105 0.38 1.43 -11.31
CA LYS A 105 -0.80 1.92 -12.03
C LYS A 105 -1.92 0.89 -12.00
N VAL A 106 -3.14 1.36 -11.84
CA VAL A 106 -4.36 0.54 -11.84
C VAL A 106 -5.28 0.95 -12.98
N LYS A 107 -6.11 0.03 -13.46
CA LYS A 107 -7.15 0.35 -14.45
C LYS A 107 -8.37 0.88 -13.73
N ASP A 108 -8.79 2.10 -14.08
CA ASP A 108 -10.04 2.70 -13.58
C ASP A 108 -11.27 2.10 -14.28
N LYS A 109 -12.46 2.63 -13.93
CA LYS A 109 -13.74 2.21 -14.52
C LYS A 109 -13.82 2.35 -16.06
N ASN A 110 -12.97 3.15 -16.67
CA ASN A 110 -12.89 3.37 -18.11
C ASN A 110 -11.71 2.60 -18.73
N PHE A 111 -11.07 1.70 -17.97
CA PHE A 111 -9.85 0.98 -18.35
C PHE A 111 -8.65 1.88 -18.66
N ALA A 112 -8.69 3.14 -18.23
CA ALA A 112 -7.56 4.06 -18.31
C ALA A 112 -6.58 3.80 -17.16
N ASP A 113 -5.28 4.03 -17.43
CA ASP A 113 -4.26 3.97 -16.39
C ASP A 113 -4.45 5.10 -15.39
N ARG A 114 -4.53 4.75 -14.12
CA ARG A 114 -4.64 5.67 -13.02
C ARG A 114 -3.51 5.44 -12.02
N GLU A 115 -2.82 6.49 -11.67
CA GLU A 115 -1.85 6.51 -10.56
C GLU A 115 -2.53 6.98 -9.28
N ILE A 116 -2.23 6.30 -8.18
CA ILE A 116 -2.77 6.64 -6.86
C ILE A 116 -1.63 7.26 -6.05
N LYS A 117 -1.85 8.49 -5.61
CA LYS A 117 -0.87 9.26 -4.85
C LYS A 117 -1.48 9.72 -3.53
N ILE A 118 -0.85 9.33 -2.44
CA ILE A 118 -1.20 9.74 -1.09
C ILE A 118 -0.01 10.46 -0.50
N SER A 119 -0.24 11.65 0.04
CA SER A 119 0.76 12.45 0.74
C SER A 119 0.67 12.23 2.25
N TYR A 120 1.77 12.45 2.95
CA TYR A 120 1.84 12.28 4.40
C TYR A 120 2.67 13.39 5.04
N ASN A 121 2.14 14.01 6.10
CA ASN A 121 2.89 14.95 6.94
C ASN A 121 3.39 14.21 8.19
N PRO A 122 4.72 13.99 8.34
CA PRO A 122 5.24 13.26 9.48
C PRO A 122 5.12 14.02 10.80
N LEU A 123 5.10 15.35 10.79
CA LEU A 123 5.01 16.16 12.00
C LEU A 123 3.61 16.11 12.62
N THR A 124 2.56 16.17 11.79
CA THR A 124 1.16 16.10 12.23
C THR A 124 0.57 14.70 12.18
N ARG A 125 1.24 13.74 11.54
CA ARG A 125 0.77 12.36 11.26
C ARG A 125 -0.51 12.32 10.44
N GLU A 126 -0.66 13.23 9.50
CA GLU A 126 -1.84 13.34 8.67
C GLU A 126 -1.60 12.84 7.24
N PHE A 127 -2.54 12.05 6.73
CA PHE A 127 -2.60 11.69 5.33
C PHE A 127 -3.48 12.66 4.54
N ALA A 128 -3.05 12.97 3.32
CA ALA A 128 -3.82 13.76 2.37
C ALA A 128 -3.82 13.10 0.98
N VAL A 129 -4.86 13.37 0.20
CA VAL A 129 -4.82 13.09 -1.23
C VAL A 129 -3.80 14.03 -1.86
N TRP A 130 -2.90 13.49 -2.68
CA TRP A 130 -1.86 14.28 -3.33
C TRP A 130 -2.41 15.52 -4.04
N SER A 131 -1.69 16.58 -3.93
CA SER A 131 -1.92 17.82 -4.69
C SER A 131 -0.58 18.50 -4.97
N GLN A 132 -0.55 19.39 -5.97
CA GLN A 132 0.64 20.16 -6.27
C GLN A 132 1.09 21.05 -5.10
N ALA A 133 0.18 21.41 -4.18
CA ALA A 133 0.53 22.15 -2.97
C ALA A 133 1.41 21.29 -2.04
N TYR A 134 1.05 20.03 -1.82
CA TYR A 134 1.83 19.10 -1.00
C TYR A 134 3.15 18.69 -1.66
N GLU A 135 3.21 18.65 -2.98
CA GLU A 135 4.47 18.40 -3.70
C GLU A 135 5.51 19.51 -3.51
N LYS A 136 5.05 20.75 -3.33
CA LYS A 136 5.90 21.92 -3.10
C LYS A 136 6.18 22.23 -1.64
N ASP A 137 5.44 21.61 -0.73
CA ASP A 137 5.60 21.84 0.69
C ASP A 137 6.56 20.85 1.31
N THR A 138 7.71 21.36 1.73
CA THR A 138 8.82 20.55 2.30
C THR A 138 8.50 19.88 3.65
N GLU A 139 7.36 20.20 4.27
CA GLU A 139 6.88 19.52 5.47
C GLU A 139 6.01 18.28 5.14
N TRP A 140 5.79 18.01 3.84
CA TRP A 140 5.02 16.86 3.38
C TRP A 140 5.89 15.89 2.58
N ILE A 141 5.76 14.62 2.90
CA ILE A 141 6.14 13.54 1.98
C ILE A 141 5.09 13.53 0.89
N SER A 142 5.48 13.95 -0.31
CA SER A 142 4.55 14.13 -1.43
C SER A 142 3.85 12.84 -1.81
N ARG A 143 4.57 11.71 -1.78
CA ARG A 143 4.04 10.38 -2.08
C ARG A 143 4.58 9.37 -1.08
N ILE A 144 3.67 8.67 -0.39
CA ILE A 144 4.07 7.60 0.54
C ILE A 144 4.81 6.46 -0.16
N SER A 145 4.55 6.25 -1.46
CA SER A 145 5.26 5.25 -2.27
C SER A 145 6.78 5.42 -2.22
N ASP A 146 7.26 6.66 -2.17
CA ASP A 146 8.70 6.94 -2.18
C ASP A 146 9.36 6.37 -0.91
N VAL A 147 8.66 6.43 0.23
CA VAL A 147 9.14 5.87 1.51
C VAL A 147 9.21 4.33 1.48
N PHE A 148 8.21 3.68 0.89
CA PHE A 148 8.18 2.21 0.80
C PHE A 148 9.19 1.68 -0.21
N LEU A 149 9.43 2.38 -1.31
CA LEU A 149 10.46 2.04 -2.30
C LEU A 149 11.86 2.20 -1.71
N GLU A 150 12.15 3.29 -0.98
CA GLU A 150 13.42 3.49 -0.27
C GLU A 150 13.65 2.43 0.82
N LYS A 151 12.58 1.90 1.43
CA LYS A 151 12.68 0.75 2.35
C LYS A 151 13.21 -0.49 1.65
N GLU A 152 12.76 -0.78 0.43
CA GLU A 152 13.26 -1.91 -0.36
C GLU A 152 14.75 -1.75 -0.69
N ASP A 153 15.21 -0.53 -0.91
CA ASP A 153 16.61 -0.20 -1.24
C ASP A 153 17.50 -0.01 0.01
N ASN A 154 16.97 -0.21 1.22
CA ASN A 154 17.65 0.02 2.51
C ASN A 154 18.18 1.47 2.71
N SER A 155 17.55 2.45 2.10
CA SER A 155 17.97 3.87 2.08
C SER A 155 17.24 4.75 3.10
N ILE A 156 16.51 4.17 4.06
CA ILE A 156 15.62 4.89 5.00
C ILE A 156 16.34 5.95 5.84
N SER A 157 17.56 5.67 6.29
CA SER A 157 18.32 6.65 7.09
C SER A 157 18.72 7.88 6.27
N SER A 158 18.97 7.73 4.97
CA SER A 158 19.24 8.85 4.07
C SER A 158 17.98 9.63 3.76
N LEU A 159 16.84 8.97 3.54
CA LEU A 159 15.53 9.58 3.33
C LEU A 159 15.14 10.46 4.52
N ARG A 160 15.26 9.97 5.77
CA ARG A 160 14.93 10.76 6.97
C ARG A 160 15.77 12.02 7.08
N ARG A 161 17.10 11.90 6.95
CA ARG A 161 18.01 13.05 6.99
C ARG A 161 17.72 14.04 5.88
N HIS A 162 17.43 13.55 4.68
CA HIS A 162 17.07 14.39 3.54
C HIS A 162 15.78 15.16 3.81
N PHE A 163 14.74 14.48 4.29
CA PHE A 163 13.45 15.10 4.63
C PHE A 163 13.60 16.21 5.69
N ILE A 164 14.30 15.94 6.80
CA ILE A 164 14.53 16.92 7.87
C ILE A 164 15.30 18.14 7.32
N LYS A 165 16.32 17.90 6.51
CA LYS A 165 17.08 18.98 5.87
C LYS A 165 16.21 19.86 4.98
N GLU A 166 15.42 19.26 4.09
CA GLU A 166 14.51 19.99 3.20
C GLU A 166 13.42 20.76 3.96
N ALA A 167 12.86 20.15 5.02
CA ALA A 167 11.90 20.81 5.90
C ALA A 167 12.51 22.05 6.56
N ASN A 168 13.72 21.95 7.10
CA ASN A 168 14.44 23.06 7.70
C ASN A 168 14.78 24.17 6.67
N GLU A 169 15.20 23.81 5.48
CA GLU A 169 15.43 24.77 4.38
C GLU A 169 14.15 25.48 3.97
N GLY A 170 13.03 24.76 3.90
CA GLY A 170 11.71 25.33 3.58
C GLY A 170 11.22 26.28 4.66
N ARG A 171 11.37 25.93 5.92
CA ARG A 171 11.03 26.79 7.08
C ARG A 171 11.86 28.06 7.06
N SER A 172 13.18 27.94 6.85
CA SER A 172 14.08 29.09 6.76
C SER A 172 13.66 30.08 5.66
N LYS A 173 13.31 29.58 4.47
CA LYS A 173 12.81 30.41 3.36
C LYS A 173 11.50 31.14 3.67
N LYS A 174 10.66 30.53 4.54
CA LYS A 174 9.38 31.12 5.02
C LYS A 174 9.57 32.02 6.25
N GLY A 175 10.80 32.18 6.77
CA GLY A 175 11.08 32.93 8.01
C GLY A 175 10.55 32.27 9.28
N LEU A 176 10.32 30.95 9.24
CA LEU A 176 9.87 30.15 10.37
C LEU A 176 11.08 29.63 11.16
N PRO A 177 10.93 29.33 12.46
CA PRO A 177 11.98 28.69 13.23
C PRO A 177 12.30 27.29 12.64
N LEU A 178 13.55 26.86 12.75
CA LEU A 178 13.95 25.51 12.37
C LEU A 178 13.24 24.50 13.27
N LEU A 179 13.20 23.24 12.83
CA LEU A 179 12.71 22.13 13.65
C LEU A 179 13.54 22.02 14.93
N THR A 180 12.87 21.76 16.04
CA THR A 180 13.52 21.41 17.31
C THR A 180 13.93 19.94 17.29
N ASP A 181 14.86 19.55 18.16
CA ASP A 181 15.27 18.14 18.31
C ASP A 181 14.05 17.22 18.57
N GLU A 182 13.08 17.69 19.39
CA GLU A 182 11.84 16.96 19.68
C GLU A 182 10.94 16.81 18.43
N GLU A 183 10.92 17.80 17.55
CA GLU A 183 10.18 17.74 16.28
C GLU A 183 10.88 16.80 15.28
N GLU A 184 12.21 16.79 15.25
CA GLU A 184 12.99 15.87 14.41
C GLU A 184 12.78 14.41 14.84
N ASP A 185 12.86 14.14 16.15
CA ASP A 185 12.57 12.81 16.72
C ASP A 185 11.14 12.36 16.37
N ARG A 186 10.16 13.28 16.49
CA ARG A 186 8.78 12.98 16.13
C ARG A 186 8.61 12.65 14.66
N ILE A 187 9.32 13.33 13.77
CA ILE A 187 9.35 13.05 12.34
C ILE A 187 9.92 11.66 12.08
N GLU A 188 11.04 11.32 12.72
CA GLU A 188 11.64 10.00 12.57
C GLU A 188 10.71 8.87 13.04
N ASP A 189 10.10 9.02 14.21
CA ASP A 189 9.11 8.09 14.74
C ASP A 189 7.90 7.94 13.81
N SER A 190 7.47 9.04 13.23
CA SER A 190 6.33 9.08 12.33
C SER A 190 6.62 8.37 11.00
N ILE A 191 7.81 8.56 10.43
CA ILE A 191 8.26 7.82 9.24
C ILE A 191 8.38 6.32 9.57
N ASN A 192 8.88 5.97 10.75
CA ASN A 192 8.91 4.58 11.21
C ASN A 192 7.50 3.98 11.32
N ALA A 193 6.55 4.73 11.89
CA ALA A 193 5.17 4.29 11.99
C ALA A 193 4.53 4.07 10.60
N LEU A 194 4.83 4.96 9.63
CA LEU A 194 4.40 4.78 8.25
C LEU A 194 4.97 3.49 7.65
N LEU A 195 6.26 3.23 7.80
CA LEU A 195 6.93 2.01 7.31
C LEU A 195 6.37 0.74 7.96
N ASN A 196 6.01 0.82 9.24
CA ASN A 196 5.43 -0.30 9.99
C ASN A 196 4.01 -0.65 9.55
N LEU A 197 3.37 0.15 8.70
CA LEU A 197 2.12 -0.26 8.03
C LEU A 197 2.30 -1.51 7.16
N SER A 198 3.52 -1.83 6.73
CA SER A 198 3.83 -3.13 6.12
C SER A 198 3.61 -4.30 7.08
N ASP A 199 3.78 -4.09 8.39
CA ASP A 199 3.59 -5.11 9.43
C ASP A 199 2.16 -5.15 9.98
N TYR A 200 1.28 -4.27 9.47
CA TYR A 200 -0.13 -4.26 9.86
C TYR A 200 -0.76 -5.63 9.59
N SER A 201 -1.36 -6.21 10.64
CA SER A 201 -2.02 -7.53 10.54
C SER A 201 -3.38 -7.40 9.89
N LEU A 202 -3.54 -8.04 8.75
CA LEU A 202 -4.78 -8.07 7.98
C LEU A 202 -5.34 -9.49 8.00
N PRO A 203 -6.48 -9.76 8.66
CA PRO A 203 -7.09 -11.08 8.66
C PRO A 203 -7.32 -11.59 7.24
N THR A 204 -6.85 -12.80 6.97
CA THR A 204 -6.96 -13.44 5.65
C THR A 204 -7.64 -14.79 5.81
N LEU A 205 -8.71 -15.02 5.07
CA LEU A 205 -9.39 -16.29 4.96
C LEU A 205 -8.93 -16.98 3.69
N GLU A 206 -8.29 -18.12 3.81
CA GLU A 206 -7.88 -18.97 2.69
C GLU A 206 -8.87 -20.10 2.52
N ILE A 207 -9.54 -20.15 1.38
CA ILE A 207 -10.49 -21.20 1.03
C ILE A 207 -9.74 -22.29 0.27
N SER A 208 -9.88 -23.52 0.73
CA SER A 208 -9.24 -24.66 0.11
C SER A 208 -9.83 -24.96 -1.27
N TYR A 209 -8.99 -25.38 -2.20
CA TYR A 209 -9.38 -25.86 -3.53
C TYR A 209 -10.47 -26.97 -3.50
N ASN A 210 -10.51 -27.77 -2.43
CA ASN A 210 -11.48 -28.85 -2.31
C ASN A 210 -12.79 -28.45 -1.60
N ALA A 211 -13.06 -27.15 -1.45
CA ALA A 211 -14.33 -26.63 -0.98
C ALA A 211 -15.29 -26.59 -2.16
N ASP A 212 -16.11 -27.67 -2.32
CA ASP A 212 -17.22 -27.76 -3.26
C ASP A 212 -18.42 -26.93 -2.74
#